data_5eff7feb445c2ced5cb9f9bf30b3f587
#
_entry.id   5eff7feb445c2ced5cb9f9bf30b3f587
#
_cell.length_a   1.000
_cell.length_b   1.000
_cell.length_c   1.000
_cell.angle_alpha   90.00
_cell.angle_beta   90.00
_cell.angle_gamma   90.00
#
_symmetry.space_group_name_H-M   'P 1'
#
loop_
_entity.id
_entity.type
_entity.pdbx_description
1 polymer ?
#
loop_
_entity_poly.entity_id
_entity_poly.type
_entity_poly.pdbx_seq_one_letter_code
_entity_poly.pdbx_strand_id
1 'polypeptide(L)'
;MNHAYIVGTFDVAELAFLLFFGFFIALVFYLNKESRREGYPLEDADSGRIHPGSLFDGDKKSFQLPHGRGTYVPEDVARDDINVPAVRAFRGAGAPLVPTGNPMKDGMGPAAWANRSKYPDLTFDGRPRIVPIAQSHELIVSPNDPELIGWPVMAADKQIVGKVSDIWVDQAEHIIRYLEVETTTGKKVLAPMMVAAVQTKGFFDDKPELVEIDAITAAQFEDVPALETAGIITRYEEDRVQAYFGGGYMYATPERSEAWI
;
A
#
# COMPACT_ATOMS: atom_id res chain seq x y z
N MET A 1 -30.92 -46.14 -36.50
CA MET A 1 -30.99 -45.16 -35.38
C MET A 1 -32.18 -44.24 -35.64
N ASN A 2 -33.15 -44.17 -34.73
CA ASN A 2 -34.26 -43.25 -34.89
C ASN A 2 -33.77 -41.81 -34.56
N HIS A 3 -33.59 -41.00 -35.59
CA HIS A 3 -33.29 -39.58 -35.41
C HIS A 3 -34.58 -38.83 -35.04
N ALA A 4 -34.57 -38.10 -33.94
CA ALA A 4 -35.69 -37.22 -33.56
C ALA A 4 -35.49 -35.87 -34.26
N TYR A 5 -36.09 -35.69 -35.43
CA TYR A 5 -36.06 -34.41 -36.17
C TYR A 5 -37.01 -33.41 -35.52
N ILE A 6 -36.55 -32.13 -35.43
CA ILE A 6 -37.35 -30.99 -34.92
C ILE A 6 -38.08 -30.34 -36.11
N VAL A 7 -37.35 -29.99 -37.19
CA VAL A 7 -37.91 -29.41 -38.42
C VAL A 7 -37.07 -29.87 -39.62
N GLY A 8 -37.69 -30.49 -40.61
CA GLY A 8 -36.97 -30.98 -41.80
C GLY A 8 -35.92 -32.01 -41.46
N THR A 9 -34.66 -31.75 -41.79
CA THR A 9 -33.48 -32.60 -41.49
C THR A 9 -32.79 -32.21 -40.18
N PHE A 10 -33.25 -31.17 -39.48
CA PHE A 10 -32.65 -30.64 -38.30
C PHE A 10 -32.98 -31.50 -37.07
N ASP A 11 -31.98 -32.09 -36.46
CA ASP A 11 -32.15 -32.97 -35.31
C ASP A 11 -31.74 -32.32 -33.96
N VAL A 12 -32.04 -33.03 -32.86
CA VAL A 12 -31.76 -32.54 -31.52
C VAL A 12 -30.25 -32.38 -31.25
N ALA A 13 -29.42 -33.23 -31.85
CA ALA A 13 -27.97 -33.16 -31.69
C ALA A 13 -27.39 -31.95 -32.39
N GLU A 14 -27.89 -31.61 -33.57
CA GLU A 14 -27.51 -30.40 -34.32
C GLU A 14 -27.93 -29.13 -33.58
N LEU A 15 -29.15 -29.10 -32.99
CA LEU A 15 -29.59 -28.02 -32.15
C LEU A 15 -28.71 -27.83 -30.91
N ALA A 16 -28.41 -28.93 -30.22
CA ALA A 16 -27.54 -28.87 -29.03
C ALA A 16 -26.14 -28.36 -29.36
N PHE A 17 -25.61 -28.77 -30.52
CA PHE A 17 -24.31 -28.32 -31.05
C PHE A 17 -24.32 -26.79 -31.31
N LEU A 18 -25.33 -26.30 -32.01
CA LEU A 18 -25.46 -24.88 -32.34
C LEU A 18 -25.67 -24.01 -31.04
N LEU A 19 -26.47 -24.51 -30.10
CA LEU A 19 -26.66 -23.86 -28.82
C LEU A 19 -25.34 -23.80 -28.01
N PHE A 20 -24.55 -24.89 -28.02
CA PHE A 20 -23.24 -24.89 -27.38
C PHE A 20 -22.30 -23.88 -28.04
N PHE A 21 -22.22 -23.79 -29.33
CA PHE A 21 -21.39 -22.80 -30.02
C PHE A 21 -21.88 -21.37 -29.75
N GLY A 22 -23.19 -21.14 -29.80
CA GLY A 22 -23.76 -19.84 -29.42
C GLY A 22 -23.42 -19.43 -27.99
N PHE A 23 -23.57 -20.35 -27.05
CA PHE A 23 -23.18 -20.14 -25.66
C PHE A 23 -21.67 -19.88 -25.53
N PHE A 24 -20.83 -20.69 -26.21
CA PHE A 24 -19.37 -20.55 -26.13
C PHE A 24 -18.90 -19.21 -26.68
N ILE A 25 -19.44 -18.76 -27.80
CA ILE A 25 -19.15 -17.42 -28.34
C ILE A 25 -19.57 -16.33 -27.36
N ALA A 26 -20.79 -16.42 -26.84
CA ALA A 26 -21.29 -15.46 -25.84
C ALA A 26 -20.42 -15.43 -24.58
N LEU A 27 -19.97 -16.60 -24.11
CA LEU A 27 -19.07 -16.74 -22.98
C LEU A 27 -17.70 -16.07 -23.26
N VAL A 28 -17.13 -16.27 -24.44
CA VAL A 28 -15.85 -15.64 -24.83
C VAL A 28 -15.99 -14.12 -24.83
N PHE A 29 -17.08 -13.59 -25.38
CA PHE A 29 -17.36 -12.15 -25.34
C PHE A 29 -17.52 -11.64 -23.90
N TYR A 30 -18.28 -12.34 -23.09
CA TYR A 30 -18.50 -11.99 -21.69
C TYR A 30 -17.18 -11.97 -20.91
N LEU A 31 -16.38 -13.04 -21.00
CA LEU A 31 -15.09 -13.12 -20.29
C LEU A 31 -14.10 -12.05 -20.78
N ASN A 32 -14.09 -11.74 -22.07
CA ASN A 32 -13.24 -10.68 -22.62
C ASN A 32 -13.65 -9.30 -22.07
N LYS A 33 -14.95 -9.03 -21.98
CA LYS A 33 -15.47 -7.80 -21.35
C LYS A 33 -15.13 -7.74 -19.85
N GLU A 34 -15.34 -8.84 -19.12
CA GLU A 34 -15.04 -8.90 -17.67
C GLU A 34 -13.56 -8.73 -17.36
N SER A 35 -12.66 -9.32 -18.19
CA SER A 35 -11.21 -9.17 -17.99
C SER A 35 -10.71 -7.73 -18.18
N ARG A 36 -11.51 -6.86 -18.81
CA ARG A 36 -11.18 -5.45 -19.04
C ARG A 36 -11.77 -4.48 -18.02
N ARG A 37 -12.33 -4.98 -16.93
CA ARG A 37 -12.82 -4.12 -15.85
C ARG A 37 -11.70 -3.45 -15.05
N GLU A 38 -10.48 -4.00 -15.13
CA GLU A 38 -9.29 -3.46 -14.45
C GLU A 38 -8.13 -3.36 -15.43
N GLY A 39 -7.27 -2.34 -15.24
CA GLY A 39 -6.12 -2.10 -16.09
C GLY A 39 -6.44 -1.48 -17.46
N TYR A 40 -7.64 -1.02 -17.69
CA TYR A 40 -8.05 -0.32 -18.92
C TYR A 40 -8.63 1.06 -18.60
N PRO A 41 -8.53 2.03 -19.52
CA PRO A 41 -7.88 1.94 -20.84
C PRO A 41 -6.37 1.81 -20.76
N LEU A 42 -5.78 1.19 -21.79
CA LEU A 42 -4.33 1.03 -21.90
C LEU A 42 -3.68 2.38 -22.25
N GLU A 43 -2.47 2.57 -21.76
CA GLU A 43 -1.62 3.73 -22.05
C GLU A 43 -0.37 3.25 -22.81
N ASP A 44 -0.03 3.98 -23.88
CA ASP A 44 1.18 3.71 -24.64
C ASP A 44 2.41 4.15 -23.82
N ALA A 45 3.37 3.22 -23.66
CA ALA A 45 4.54 3.43 -22.79
C ALA A 45 5.47 4.54 -23.27
N ASP A 46 5.50 4.84 -24.57
CA ASP A 46 6.41 5.84 -25.13
C ASP A 46 5.78 7.22 -25.26
N SER A 47 4.52 7.28 -25.68
CA SER A 47 3.82 8.54 -25.96
C SER A 47 2.91 9.01 -24.82
N GLY A 48 2.60 8.15 -23.85
CA GLY A 48 1.61 8.44 -22.80
C GLY A 48 0.17 8.55 -23.32
N ARG A 49 -0.08 8.15 -24.60
CA ARG A 49 -1.42 8.24 -25.16
C ARG A 49 -2.31 7.14 -24.63
N ILE A 50 -3.48 7.54 -24.16
CA ILE A 50 -4.51 6.61 -23.74
C ILE A 50 -5.19 6.02 -24.99
N HIS A 51 -5.27 4.69 -25.09
CA HIS A 51 -6.00 4.02 -26.16
C HIS A 51 -7.50 4.36 -26.08
N PRO A 52 -8.16 4.62 -27.22
CA PRO A 52 -9.60 4.86 -27.22
C PRO A 52 -10.32 3.61 -26.70
N GLY A 53 -11.46 3.85 -26.02
CA GLY A 53 -12.31 2.78 -25.51
C GLY A 53 -12.75 1.80 -26.59
N SER A 54 -13.01 0.56 -26.18
CA SER A 54 -13.43 -0.55 -27.03
C SER A 54 -14.83 -1.00 -26.69
N LEU A 55 -15.52 -1.63 -27.64
CA LEU A 55 -16.80 -2.34 -27.40
C LEU A 55 -16.70 -3.43 -26.32
N PHE A 56 -15.47 -3.85 -26.01
CA PHE A 56 -15.18 -4.86 -24.99
C PHE A 56 -14.82 -4.24 -23.64
N ASP A 57 -14.80 -2.93 -23.51
CA ASP A 57 -14.52 -2.33 -22.21
C ASP A 57 -15.65 -2.67 -21.23
N GLY A 58 -15.27 -3.05 -20.03
CA GLY A 58 -16.22 -3.40 -18.97
C GLY A 58 -17.03 -2.19 -18.49
N ASP A 59 -18.14 -2.43 -17.84
CA ASP A 59 -18.90 -1.37 -17.18
C ASP A 59 -18.09 -0.84 -15.98
N LYS A 60 -18.24 0.45 -15.67
CA LYS A 60 -17.56 1.08 -14.54
C LYS A 60 -17.84 0.33 -13.25
N LYS A 61 -16.80 0.04 -12.47
CA LYS A 61 -16.97 -0.49 -11.12
C LYS A 61 -17.44 0.59 -10.17
N SER A 62 -18.43 0.26 -9.36
CA SER A 62 -18.89 1.10 -8.27
C SER A 62 -18.78 0.35 -6.95
N PHE A 63 -18.31 1.05 -5.91
CA PHE A 63 -18.12 0.50 -4.58
C PHE A 63 -18.97 1.28 -3.60
N GLN A 64 -19.89 0.60 -2.91
CA GLN A 64 -20.60 1.21 -1.82
C GLN A 64 -19.69 1.26 -0.59
N LEU A 65 -19.37 2.47 -0.15
CA LEU A 65 -18.50 2.68 1.00
C LEU A 65 -19.28 2.46 2.30
N PRO A 66 -18.65 1.83 3.31
CA PRO A 66 -19.27 1.63 4.62
C PRO A 66 -19.49 2.98 5.34
N HIS A 67 -20.27 2.95 6.43
CA HIS A 67 -20.54 4.08 7.32
C HIS A 67 -21.17 5.30 6.63
N GLY A 68 -22.03 5.07 5.63
CA GLY A 68 -22.77 6.14 4.97
C GLY A 68 -21.96 7.07 4.07
N ARG A 69 -20.72 6.70 3.70
CA ARG A 69 -19.84 7.50 2.85
C ARG A 69 -20.23 7.51 1.36
N GLY A 70 -21.35 6.88 1.00
CA GLY A 70 -21.86 6.87 -0.38
C GLY A 70 -21.17 5.86 -1.29
N THR A 71 -21.22 6.13 -2.59
CA THR A 71 -20.66 5.24 -3.64
C THR A 71 -19.41 5.86 -4.23
N TYR A 72 -18.36 5.06 -4.34
CA TYR A 72 -17.10 5.43 -4.98
C TYR A 72 -16.98 4.74 -6.34
N VAL A 73 -16.69 5.52 -7.38
CA VAL A 73 -16.43 5.05 -8.75
C VAL A 73 -15.02 5.52 -9.12
N PRO A 74 -14.02 4.61 -9.16
CA PRO A 74 -12.62 4.99 -9.43
C PRO A 74 -12.42 5.75 -10.74
N GLU A 75 -13.18 5.39 -11.78
CA GLU A 75 -13.06 5.98 -13.11
C GLU A 75 -13.61 7.42 -13.22
N ASP A 76 -14.44 7.82 -12.26
CA ASP A 76 -14.98 9.19 -12.20
C ASP A 76 -14.05 10.14 -11.43
N VAL A 77 -13.00 9.58 -10.78
CA VAL A 77 -11.97 10.37 -10.10
C VAL A 77 -10.88 10.74 -11.12
N ALA A 78 -10.58 12.03 -11.21
CA ALA A 78 -9.50 12.50 -12.06
C ALA A 78 -8.18 11.80 -11.67
N ARG A 79 -7.40 11.40 -12.67
CA ARG A 79 -6.04 10.89 -12.44
C ARG A 79 -5.21 12.00 -11.80
N ASP A 80 -4.41 11.62 -10.83
CA ASP A 80 -3.42 12.52 -10.26
C ASP A 80 -2.38 12.85 -11.35
N ASP A 81 -2.16 14.13 -11.57
CA ASP A 81 -1.07 14.61 -12.43
C ASP A 81 0.22 14.55 -11.60
N ILE A 82 0.79 13.35 -11.52
CA ILE A 82 2.02 13.10 -10.76
C ILE A 82 3.21 13.40 -11.67
N ASN A 83 3.86 14.52 -11.41
CA ASN A 83 5.16 14.81 -12.01
C ASN A 83 6.23 14.02 -11.25
N VAL A 84 6.59 12.85 -11.77
CA VAL A 84 7.62 11.99 -11.18
C VAL A 84 8.99 12.56 -11.49
N PRO A 85 9.82 12.98 -10.48
CA PRO A 85 11.15 13.52 -10.69
C PRO A 85 12.14 12.41 -11.06
N ALA A 86 12.02 11.90 -12.29
CA ALA A 86 12.83 10.81 -12.81
C ALA A 86 13.05 10.96 -14.32
N VAL A 87 14.12 10.38 -14.80
CA VAL A 87 14.44 10.27 -16.24
C VAL A 87 14.52 8.79 -16.63
N ARG A 88 14.17 8.48 -17.87
CA ARG A 88 14.37 7.14 -18.41
C ARG A 88 15.87 6.85 -18.57
N ALA A 89 16.32 5.66 -18.12
CA ALA A 89 17.72 5.23 -18.26
C ALA A 89 18.15 5.14 -19.73
N PHE A 90 17.22 4.78 -20.62
CA PHE A 90 17.44 4.74 -22.07
C PHE A 90 16.13 5.04 -22.81
N ARG A 91 16.21 5.29 -24.09
CA ARG A 91 15.05 5.54 -24.94
C ARG A 91 14.42 4.23 -25.36
N GLY A 92 13.17 3.98 -24.95
CA GLY A 92 12.42 2.79 -25.33
C GLY A 92 11.34 2.44 -24.32
N ALA A 93 10.39 1.59 -24.74
CA ALA A 93 9.34 1.05 -23.87
C ALA A 93 9.97 0.18 -22.77
N GLY A 94 9.48 0.31 -21.55
CA GLY A 94 9.97 -0.46 -20.40
C GLY A 94 11.33 -0.02 -19.86
N ALA A 95 11.88 1.13 -20.30
CA ALA A 95 13.09 1.68 -19.73
C ALA A 95 12.88 2.00 -18.24
N PRO A 96 13.79 1.58 -17.34
CA PRO A 96 13.70 1.93 -15.93
C PRO A 96 13.78 3.44 -15.72
N LEU A 97 13.12 3.92 -14.69
CA LEU A 97 13.15 5.32 -14.28
C LEU A 97 14.26 5.52 -13.25
N VAL A 98 15.17 6.44 -13.55
CA VAL A 98 16.25 6.84 -12.64
C VAL A 98 15.82 8.10 -11.90
N PRO A 99 15.75 8.11 -10.56
CA PRO A 99 15.41 9.30 -9.78
C PRO A 99 16.36 10.44 -10.06
N THR A 100 15.83 11.67 -10.18
CA THR A 100 16.61 12.91 -10.34
C THR A 100 16.64 13.76 -9.07
N GLY A 101 15.82 13.41 -8.08
CA GLY A 101 15.72 14.04 -6.77
C GLY A 101 16.03 13.07 -5.62
N ASN A 102 15.36 13.27 -4.49
CA ASN A 102 15.44 12.35 -3.37
C ASN A 102 14.34 11.27 -3.49
N PRO A 103 14.70 10.02 -3.86
CA PRO A 103 13.70 8.98 -4.16
C PRO A 103 12.78 8.65 -2.97
N MET A 104 13.25 8.80 -1.73
CA MET A 104 12.44 8.57 -0.53
C MET A 104 11.37 9.65 -0.35
N LYS A 105 11.72 10.91 -0.60
CA LYS A 105 10.79 12.05 -0.51
C LYS A 105 9.85 12.13 -1.70
N ASP A 106 10.36 11.76 -2.87
CA ASP A 106 9.66 11.84 -4.14
C ASP A 106 8.77 10.61 -4.43
N GLY A 107 8.80 9.61 -3.57
CA GLY A 107 7.97 8.42 -3.71
C GLY A 107 8.35 7.52 -4.88
N MET A 108 9.65 7.26 -5.05
CA MET A 108 10.17 6.44 -6.15
C MET A 108 10.43 5.00 -5.71
N GLY A 109 10.17 4.04 -6.61
CA GLY A 109 10.44 2.62 -6.35
C GLY A 109 9.78 2.12 -5.07
N PRO A 110 10.53 1.50 -4.12
CA PRO A 110 9.96 1.03 -2.85
C PRO A 110 9.43 2.14 -1.95
N ALA A 111 9.80 3.41 -2.20
CA ALA A 111 9.23 4.56 -1.49
C ALA A 111 7.92 5.08 -2.12
N ALA A 112 7.43 4.46 -3.19
CA ALA A 112 6.19 4.88 -3.84
C ALA A 112 4.96 4.59 -2.97
N TRP A 113 4.04 5.55 -2.94
CA TRP A 113 2.75 5.42 -2.25
C TRP A 113 1.59 5.63 -3.21
N ALA A 114 0.44 5.04 -2.90
CA ALA A 114 -0.80 5.30 -3.62
C ALA A 114 -1.52 6.52 -3.02
N ASN A 115 -2.22 7.26 -3.85
CA ASN A 115 -3.10 8.35 -3.38
C ASN A 115 -4.38 7.76 -2.77
N ARG A 116 -4.24 7.22 -1.57
CA ARG A 116 -5.36 6.64 -0.84
C ARG A 116 -6.25 7.73 -0.22
N SER A 117 -7.41 7.32 0.28
CA SER A 117 -8.33 8.25 0.91
C SER A 117 -7.73 8.89 2.17
N LYS A 118 -8.01 10.17 2.38
CA LYS A 118 -7.60 10.92 3.57
C LYS A 118 -8.54 10.71 4.76
N TYR A 119 -9.09 9.50 4.87
CA TYR A 119 -9.87 9.05 6.02
C TYR A 119 -9.10 7.96 6.75
N PRO A 120 -9.21 7.89 8.09
CA PRO A 120 -8.68 6.78 8.84
C PRO A 120 -9.34 5.46 8.40
N ASP A 121 -8.64 4.35 8.51
CA ASP A 121 -9.29 3.05 8.43
C ASP A 121 -10.21 2.88 9.65
N LEU A 122 -11.37 2.26 9.44
CA LEU A 122 -12.40 2.17 10.47
C LEU A 122 -12.64 0.72 10.87
N THR A 123 -12.93 0.54 12.14
CA THR A 123 -13.50 -0.70 12.66
C THR A 123 -14.93 -0.87 12.14
N PHE A 124 -15.51 -2.04 12.35
CA PHE A 124 -16.85 -2.32 11.85
C PHE A 124 -17.92 -1.38 12.43
N ASP A 125 -17.71 -0.88 13.65
CA ASP A 125 -18.57 0.07 14.37
C ASP A 125 -18.27 1.55 14.06
N GLY A 126 -17.35 1.82 13.13
CA GLY A 126 -17.07 3.16 12.62
C GLY A 126 -16.06 3.98 13.43
N ARG A 127 -15.38 3.38 14.39
CA ARG A 127 -14.28 4.02 15.13
C ARG A 127 -12.97 3.93 14.35
N PRO A 128 -11.99 4.85 14.54
CA PRO A 128 -10.65 4.69 13.98
C PRO A 128 -10.05 3.33 14.36
N ARG A 129 -9.50 2.62 13.38
CA ARG A 129 -8.94 1.30 13.59
C ARG A 129 -7.59 1.34 14.29
N ILE A 130 -6.74 2.30 13.92
CA ILE A 130 -5.40 2.47 14.46
C ILE A 130 -5.37 3.71 15.33
N VAL A 131 -5.04 3.54 16.59
CA VAL A 131 -5.05 4.61 17.61
C VAL A 131 -3.85 4.48 18.53
N PRO A 132 -3.41 5.59 19.17
CA PRO A 132 -2.48 5.53 20.32
C PRO A 132 -3.05 4.63 21.41
N ILE A 133 -2.20 3.82 22.07
CA ILE A 133 -2.66 2.87 23.09
C ILE A 133 -3.36 3.57 24.25
N ALA A 134 -2.95 4.78 24.56
CA ALA A 134 -3.60 5.61 25.60
C ALA A 134 -5.06 5.95 25.27
N GLN A 135 -5.48 5.89 24.00
CA GLN A 135 -6.85 6.10 23.55
C GLN A 135 -7.65 4.80 23.43
N SER A 136 -6.98 3.66 23.50
CA SER A 136 -7.65 2.35 23.49
C SER A 136 -8.06 1.98 24.91
N HIS A 137 -9.36 1.87 25.16
CA HIS A 137 -9.87 1.48 26.48
C HIS A 137 -9.84 -0.02 26.74
N GLU A 138 -9.60 -0.82 25.72
CA GLU A 138 -9.73 -2.28 25.74
C GLU A 138 -8.39 -3.01 25.59
N LEU A 139 -7.35 -2.34 25.09
CA LEU A 139 -6.05 -2.94 24.83
C LEU A 139 -4.99 -2.47 25.82
N ILE A 140 -4.24 -3.43 26.32
CA ILE A 140 -3.04 -3.21 27.12
C ILE A 140 -1.90 -4.04 26.51
N VAL A 141 -0.66 -3.56 26.68
CA VAL A 141 0.52 -4.38 26.38
C VAL A 141 0.56 -5.54 27.37
N SER A 142 0.84 -6.75 26.87
CA SER A 142 0.96 -7.94 27.72
C SER A 142 2.01 -7.70 28.82
N PRO A 143 1.74 -8.06 30.08
CA PRO A 143 2.73 -7.96 31.17
C PRO A 143 4.00 -8.83 30.95
N ASN A 144 3.95 -9.76 30.01
CA ASN A 144 5.09 -10.61 29.64
C ASN A 144 5.95 -10.00 28.53
N ASP A 145 5.48 -8.93 27.89
CA ASP A 145 6.20 -8.22 26.84
C ASP A 145 6.93 -7.00 27.43
N PRO A 146 8.04 -6.56 26.80
CA PRO A 146 8.77 -5.40 27.28
C PRO A 146 7.93 -4.11 27.14
N GLU A 147 8.01 -3.25 28.13
CA GLU A 147 7.40 -1.93 28.09
C GLU A 147 8.28 -0.99 27.26
N LEU A 148 7.92 -0.79 26.01
CA LEU A 148 8.76 -0.06 25.04
C LEU A 148 8.76 1.45 25.24
N ILE A 149 7.76 2.01 25.93
CA ILE A 149 7.65 3.47 26.14
C ILE A 149 8.87 3.97 26.93
N GLY A 150 9.52 4.98 26.39
CA GLY A 150 10.75 5.55 26.95
C GLY A 150 12.04 4.89 26.48
N TRP A 151 11.96 3.76 25.78
CA TRP A 151 13.15 3.09 25.25
C TRP A 151 13.82 3.91 24.15
N PRO A 152 15.17 3.95 24.12
CA PRO A 152 15.89 4.62 23.05
C PRO A 152 15.66 3.94 21.71
N VAL A 153 15.58 4.74 20.66
CA VAL A 153 15.44 4.29 19.27
C VAL A 153 16.76 4.51 18.55
N MET A 154 17.31 3.44 17.97
CA MET A 154 18.55 3.46 17.20
C MET A 154 18.25 3.31 15.71
N ALA A 155 18.83 4.18 14.90
CA ALA A 155 18.70 4.17 13.44
C ALA A 155 19.71 3.24 12.74
N ALA A 156 19.62 3.14 11.41
CA ALA A 156 20.50 2.32 10.57
C ALA A 156 21.99 2.65 10.73
N ASP A 157 22.31 3.92 10.93
CA ASP A 157 23.68 4.42 11.17
C ASP A 157 24.15 4.28 12.62
N LYS A 158 23.42 3.49 13.43
CA LYS A 158 23.70 3.21 14.84
C LYS A 158 23.68 4.44 15.76
N GLN A 159 23.06 5.52 15.31
CA GLN A 159 22.83 6.70 16.14
C GLN A 159 21.48 6.61 16.85
N ILE A 160 21.42 7.13 18.09
CA ILE A 160 20.16 7.26 18.81
C ILE A 160 19.42 8.49 18.29
N VAL A 161 18.21 8.26 17.77
CA VAL A 161 17.37 9.30 17.18
C VAL A 161 16.40 9.94 18.18
N GLY A 162 16.13 9.24 19.26
CA GLY A 162 15.16 9.68 20.27
C GLY A 162 14.69 8.51 21.12
N LYS A 163 13.45 8.55 21.53
CA LYS A 163 12.81 7.51 22.35
C LYS A 163 11.40 7.20 21.86
N VAL A 164 10.91 6.02 22.18
CA VAL A 164 9.51 5.66 21.99
C VAL A 164 8.65 6.52 22.93
N SER A 165 7.75 7.32 22.38
CA SER A 165 6.82 8.18 23.13
C SER A 165 5.45 7.56 23.32
N ASP A 166 5.00 6.71 22.37
CA ASP A 166 3.72 6.01 22.46
C ASP A 166 3.75 4.76 21.55
N ILE A 167 2.76 3.91 21.71
CA ILE A 167 2.53 2.71 20.91
C ILE A 167 1.18 2.86 20.23
N TRP A 168 1.12 2.63 18.91
CA TRP A 168 -0.12 2.69 18.15
C TRP A 168 -0.61 1.29 17.83
N VAL A 169 -1.85 1.00 18.18
CA VAL A 169 -2.46 -0.34 18.12
C VAL A 169 -3.61 -0.39 17.13
N ASP A 170 -3.72 -1.53 16.46
CA ASP A 170 -4.87 -1.89 15.65
C ASP A 170 -5.92 -2.51 16.55
N GLN A 171 -7.04 -1.83 16.76
CA GLN A 171 -8.11 -2.26 17.66
C GLN A 171 -8.89 -3.47 17.13
N ALA A 172 -8.85 -3.73 15.81
CA ALA A 172 -9.55 -4.85 15.22
C ALA A 172 -8.70 -6.14 15.21
N GLU A 173 -7.39 -6.00 15.02
CA GLU A 173 -6.46 -7.13 14.96
C GLU A 173 -5.70 -7.37 16.27
N HIS A 174 -5.78 -6.44 17.23
CA HIS A 174 -5.09 -6.49 18.53
C HIS A 174 -3.57 -6.62 18.40
N ILE A 175 -2.98 -5.85 17.49
CA ILE A 175 -1.54 -5.83 17.23
C ILE A 175 -0.98 -4.40 17.30
N ILE A 176 0.31 -4.30 17.60
CA ILE A 176 1.04 -3.04 17.50
C ILE A 176 1.35 -2.79 16.01
N ARG A 177 0.92 -1.63 15.49
CA ARG A 177 1.15 -1.22 14.11
C ARG A 177 2.31 -0.26 13.97
N TYR A 178 2.41 0.72 14.88
CA TYR A 178 3.45 1.73 14.85
C TYR A 178 4.00 2.00 16.26
N LEU A 179 5.24 2.43 16.30
CA LEU A 179 5.84 3.09 17.44
C LEU A 179 5.88 4.60 17.15
N GLU A 180 5.37 5.42 18.06
CA GLU A 180 5.56 6.85 17.99
C GLU A 180 6.94 7.16 18.58
N VAL A 181 7.80 7.74 17.76
CA VAL A 181 9.16 8.12 18.15
C VAL A 181 9.23 9.62 18.32
N GLU A 182 9.57 10.07 19.52
CA GLU A 182 9.93 11.45 19.79
C GLU A 182 11.42 11.62 19.50
N THR A 183 11.73 12.34 18.43
CA THR A 183 13.13 12.58 18.03
C THR A 183 13.83 13.53 19.01
N THR A 184 15.15 13.60 18.94
CA THR A 184 15.96 14.53 19.76
C THR A 184 15.63 16.01 19.49
N THR A 185 15.01 16.31 18.35
CA THR A 185 14.52 17.66 18.02
C THR A 185 13.13 17.95 18.57
N GLY A 186 12.46 16.93 19.15
CA GLY A 186 11.10 17.04 19.66
C GLY A 186 10.01 16.76 18.62
N LYS A 187 10.39 16.38 17.39
CA LYS A 187 9.43 15.94 16.38
C LYS A 187 8.90 14.56 16.73
N LYS A 188 7.59 14.35 16.60
CA LYS A 188 6.95 13.04 16.75
C LYS A 188 6.69 12.44 15.38
N VAL A 189 7.14 11.21 15.18
CA VAL A 189 6.98 10.46 13.92
C VAL A 189 6.50 9.05 14.23
N LEU A 190 5.73 8.46 13.30
CA LEU A 190 5.31 7.07 13.39
C LEU A 190 6.29 6.18 12.62
N ALA A 191 6.83 5.18 13.29
CA ALA A 191 7.66 4.15 12.70
C ALA A 191 6.88 2.83 12.65
N PRO A 192 6.75 2.17 11.48
CA PRO A 192 6.05 0.90 11.40
C PRO A 192 6.70 -0.17 12.28
N MET A 193 5.90 -0.88 13.08
CA MET A 193 6.41 -1.95 13.94
C MET A 193 7.13 -3.06 13.15
N MET A 194 6.71 -3.28 11.92
CA MET A 194 7.30 -4.30 11.04
C MET A 194 8.78 -4.05 10.67
N VAL A 195 9.29 -2.81 10.81
CA VAL A 195 10.69 -2.46 10.57
C VAL A 195 11.48 -2.26 11.86
N ALA A 196 10.84 -2.48 13.00
CA ALA A 196 11.44 -2.32 14.33
C ALA A 196 11.91 -3.66 14.88
N ALA A 197 13.14 -3.73 15.35
CA ALA A 197 13.70 -4.85 16.10
C ALA A 197 13.85 -4.46 17.56
N VAL A 198 13.15 -5.16 18.44
CA VAL A 198 13.21 -4.92 19.90
C VAL A 198 14.38 -5.71 20.48
N GLN A 199 15.37 -5.01 21.02
CA GLN A 199 16.49 -5.62 21.73
C GLN A 199 16.24 -5.58 23.23
N THR A 200 16.09 -6.74 23.82
CA THR A 200 15.95 -6.90 25.28
C THR A 200 17.25 -7.38 25.90
N LYS A 201 17.44 -7.07 27.16
CA LYS A 201 18.58 -7.59 27.93
C LYS A 201 18.45 -9.10 28.09
N GLY A 202 19.41 -9.84 27.53
CA GLY A 202 19.48 -11.29 27.69
C GLY A 202 20.08 -11.70 29.06
N PHE A 203 19.84 -12.94 29.46
CA PHE A 203 20.37 -13.46 30.71
C PHE A 203 21.94 -13.51 30.75
N PHE A 204 22.55 -13.67 29.56
CA PHE A 204 24.01 -13.73 29.37
C PHE A 204 24.55 -12.61 28.46
N ASP A 205 23.71 -11.62 28.09
CA ASP A 205 24.08 -10.58 27.15
C ASP A 205 23.79 -9.20 27.76
N ASP A 206 24.85 -8.39 27.90
CA ASP A 206 24.76 -7.02 28.44
C ASP A 206 24.32 -5.98 27.38
N LYS A 207 23.67 -6.42 26.28
CA LYS A 207 23.16 -5.50 25.30
C LYS A 207 22.16 -4.52 25.94
N PRO A 208 22.22 -3.24 25.54
CA PRO A 208 21.25 -2.27 26.03
C PRO A 208 19.84 -2.58 25.51
N GLU A 209 18.85 -2.31 26.35
CA GLU A 209 17.46 -2.32 25.91
C GLU A 209 17.21 -1.14 24.97
N LEU A 210 16.83 -1.42 23.74
CA LEU A 210 16.54 -0.41 22.73
C LEU A 210 15.65 -0.96 21.62
N VAL A 211 15.09 -0.07 20.82
CA VAL A 211 14.42 -0.41 19.56
C VAL A 211 15.33 -0.01 18.41
N GLU A 212 15.73 -0.98 17.61
CA GLU A 212 16.50 -0.74 16.40
C GLU A 212 15.56 -0.62 15.19
N ILE A 213 15.70 0.47 14.43
CA ILE A 213 14.99 0.71 13.18
C ILE A 213 16.06 0.93 12.11
N ASP A 214 16.43 -0.14 11.45
CA ASP A 214 17.54 -0.13 10.49
C ASP A 214 17.13 0.32 9.07
N ALA A 215 15.87 0.64 8.86
CA ALA A 215 15.37 1.06 7.56
C ALA A 215 15.99 2.40 7.10
N ILE A 216 16.10 3.38 7.99
CA ILE A 216 16.54 4.75 7.68
C ILE A 216 17.61 5.23 8.65
N THR A 217 18.39 6.24 8.24
CA THR A 217 19.42 6.88 9.10
C THR A 217 18.79 7.87 10.07
N ALA A 218 19.53 8.26 11.12
CA ALA A 218 19.07 9.21 12.12
C ALA A 218 18.62 10.55 11.52
N ALA A 219 19.36 11.08 10.55
CA ALA A 219 19.02 12.33 9.88
C ALA A 219 17.69 12.22 9.09
N GLN A 220 17.40 11.05 8.54
CA GLN A 220 16.19 10.83 7.74
C GLN A 220 14.92 10.72 8.57
N PHE A 221 15.01 10.53 9.89
CA PHE A 221 13.84 10.59 10.78
C PHE A 221 13.15 11.96 10.76
N GLU A 222 13.91 13.03 10.52
CA GLU A 222 13.34 14.38 10.39
C GLU A 222 12.47 14.53 9.13
N ASP A 223 12.69 13.69 8.12
CA ASP A 223 11.96 13.72 6.85
C ASP A 223 10.76 12.76 6.82
N VAL A 224 10.56 11.92 7.85
CA VAL A 224 9.40 11.02 7.94
C VAL A 224 8.11 11.85 7.84
N PRO A 225 7.14 11.42 6.98
CA PRO A 225 5.87 12.11 6.85
C PRO A 225 5.17 12.29 8.20
N ALA A 226 4.81 13.53 8.53
CA ALA A 226 4.06 13.84 9.74
C ALA A 226 2.56 13.62 9.54
N LEU A 227 1.85 13.39 10.64
CA LEU A 227 0.39 13.32 10.66
C LEU A 227 -0.20 14.74 10.54
N GLU A 228 -1.28 14.90 9.78
CA GLU A 228 -2.05 16.16 9.70
C GLU A 228 -2.79 16.42 11.02
N THR A 229 -3.28 15.35 11.67
CA THR A 229 -4.01 15.44 12.93
C THR A 229 -3.37 14.54 13.98
N ALA A 230 -3.00 15.10 15.11
CA ALA A 230 -2.43 14.33 16.20
C ALA A 230 -3.41 13.26 16.70
N GLY A 231 -2.93 12.05 16.89
CA GLY A 231 -3.72 10.92 17.40
C GLY A 231 -4.63 10.25 16.37
N ILE A 232 -4.59 10.67 15.11
CA ILE A 232 -5.35 10.07 13.99
C ILE A 232 -4.40 9.83 12.84
N ILE A 233 -4.43 8.62 12.28
CA ILE A 233 -3.71 8.30 11.07
C ILE A 233 -4.72 7.96 9.95
N THR A 234 -4.57 8.58 8.80
CA THR A 234 -5.37 8.32 7.61
C THR A 234 -4.74 7.22 6.78
N ARG A 235 -5.51 6.55 5.91
CA ARG A 235 -4.98 5.53 5.00
C ARG A 235 -3.91 6.09 4.05
N TYR A 236 -4.03 7.37 3.69
CA TYR A 236 -3.02 8.08 2.91
C TYR A 236 -1.71 8.26 3.68
N GLU A 237 -1.78 8.67 4.95
CA GLU A 237 -0.59 8.83 5.80
C GLU A 237 0.06 7.50 6.13
N GLU A 238 -0.74 6.45 6.37
CA GLU A 238 -0.22 5.08 6.56
C GLU A 238 0.62 4.65 5.38
N ASP A 239 0.08 4.80 4.15
CA ASP A 239 0.77 4.39 2.93
C ASP A 239 2.09 5.18 2.74
N ARG A 240 2.06 6.49 2.98
CA ARG A 240 3.26 7.34 2.89
C ARG A 240 4.33 7.00 3.92
N VAL A 241 3.94 6.79 5.17
CA VAL A 241 4.87 6.42 6.23
C VAL A 241 5.51 5.07 5.94
N GLN A 242 4.71 4.06 5.60
CA GLN A 242 5.22 2.72 5.28
C GLN A 242 6.14 2.74 4.05
N ALA A 243 5.76 3.48 2.99
CA ALA A 243 6.56 3.63 1.79
C ALA A 243 7.90 4.32 2.08
N TYR A 244 7.91 5.37 2.93
CA TYR A 244 9.14 6.05 3.31
C TYR A 244 10.15 5.11 3.99
N PHE A 245 9.70 4.33 4.98
CA PHE A 245 10.55 3.35 5.64
C PHE A 245 10.94 2.19 4.69
N GLY A 246 10.00 1.71 3.87
CA GLY A 246 10.28 0.71 2.84
C GLY A 246 11.34 1.17 1.84
N GLY A 247 11.28 2.43 1.41
CA GLY A 247 12.28 3.06 0.55
C GLY A 247 13.66 3.15 1.18
N GLY A 248 13.74 3.23 2.49
CA GLY A 248 15.00 3.29 3.22
C GLY A 248 15.90 2.07 3.03
N TYR A 249 15.32 0.88 2.83
CA TYR A 249 16.10 -0.33 2.55
C TYR A 249 16.86 -0.28 1.21
N MET A 250 16.43 0.59 0.29
CA MET A 250 17.11 0.78 -0.98
C MET A 250 17.87 2.12 -1.09
N TYR A 251 17.36 3.17 -0.43
CA TYR A 251 17.83 4.52 -0.69
C TYR A 251 18.41 5.25 0.53
N ALA A 252 18.40 4.64 1.72
CA ALA A 252 18.88 5.32 2.93
C ALA A 252 20.36 5.69 2.85
N THR A 253 21.18 4.85 2.24
CA THR A 253 22.61 5.12 2.00
C THR A 253 22.99 4.72 0.57
N PRO A 254 24.05 5.31 0.00
CA PRO A 254 24.51 4.98 -1.35
C PRO A 254 24.84 3.48 -1.53
N GLU A 255 25.33 2.83 -0.47
CA GLU A 255 25.74 1.42 -0.50
C GLU A 255 24.56 0.45 -0.65
N ARG A 256 23.34 0.91 -0.31
CA ARG A 256 22.09 0.13 -0.47
C ARG A 256 21.52 0.23 -1.87
N SER A 257 21.87 1.28 -2.60
CA SER A 257 21.35 1.50 -3.95
C SER A 257 21.99 0.52 -4.92
N GLU A 258 21.16 -0.22 -5.64
CA GLU A 258 21.63 -1.07 -6.74
C GLU A 258 22.06 -0.19 -7.92
N ALA A 259 23.05 -0.66 -8.68
CA ALA A 259 23.45 0.01 -9.91
C ALA A 259 22.28 -0.05 -10.92
N TRP A 260 21.96 1.08 -11.51
CA TRP A 260 20.99 1.17 -12.60
C TRP A 260 21.65 0.59 -13.87
N ILE A 261 21.25 -0.61 -14.26
CA ILE A 261 21.76 -1.35 -15.41
C ILE A 261 21.00 -0.95 -16.66
#